data_5e2a84c706795dd1b24134d16a029bcc
#
_entry.id   5e2a84c706795dd1b24134d16a029bcc
#
_cell.length_a   1.000
_cell.length_b   1.000
_cell.length_c   1.000
_cell.angle_alpha   90.00
_cell.angle_beta   90.00
_cell.angle_gamma   90.00
#
_symmetry.space_group_name_H-M   'P 1'
#
loop_
_entity.id
_entity.type
_entity.pdbx_description
1 polymer ?
#
loop_
_entity_poly.entity_id
_entity_poly.type
_entity_poly.pdbx_seq_one_letter_code
_entity_poly.pdbx_strand_id
1 'polypeptide(L)'
;GVCIAGIPLPVLGQNERVAWGFTNSMVDDLDFFVETINPDNPNEYKSGEKWLSMEEIKEKIPLKDGRDTTIIVRKTHHGPIVSDIHGLLKGKDVAMSMSWTGHWLTTEMDAWVKINTMENWDDFSEGARLFGVPGQNIVYADMDGNIGWRPAVYVPIRKDAFSLIPRPGHDPAYDWKGKVPFEEMPFLYNPEKGYISTANNKTIGDEFPYYISGLWADPSRAEQIVKRLDEMDSATIDNMKSIQLDHTSPFAIEILPYLLAVETGTETGNIKKAFDYLREWDGVEGVDSKAALLFHAIMRNFVLNLYEDELSLLGENYLEAYTGLKYLVHRRIREVLKTGKSSWIDDVSTIDKTETINEIIVSSIMAGVKEVEDSYGVNSSNWEWGDAHTLTHPHMLSKVRFLNWLFNLDVGPFRSGGSDKTPNAGGYSFNEPFHQTAGASMRRIVDFNNLNETQFIIPTGQSGIPSSPHYRDQAELYHSGQYRTTWFDEGFIRSSDRFRHLVIVP
;
A
#
# COMPACT_ATOMS: atom_id res chain seq x y z
N GLY A 1 0.45 9.27 18.63
CA GLY A 1 0.88 9.17 17.25
C GLY A 1 1.97 8.12 17.04
N VAL A 2 2.34 7.90 15.80
CA VAL A 2 3.48 7.04 15.43
C VAL A 2 4.74 7.91 15.38
N CYS A 3 5.84 7.43 15.96
CA CYS A 3 7.15 8.08 15.87
C CYS A 3 8.11 7.16 15.11
N ILE A 4 8.99 7.75 14.32
CA ILE A 4 10.11 7.03 13.71
C ILE A 4 11.23 6.95 14.75
N ALA A 5 11.89 5.79 14.85
CA ALA A 5 12.99 5.61 15.79
C ALA A 5 14.10 6.65 15.54
N GLY A 6 14.49 7.38 16.57
CA GLY A 6 15.46 8.47 16.51
C GLY A 6 14.87 9.86 16.19
N ILE A 7 13.58 9.94 15.86
CA ILE A 7 12.88 11.21 15.64
C ILE A 7 11.84 11.39 16.75
N PRO A 8 12.02 12.36 17.68
CA PRO A 8 11.13 12.54 18.82
C PRO A 8 9.83 13.29 18.50
N LEU A 9 9.37 13.20 17.25
CA LEU A 9 8.19 13.89 16.73
C LEU A 9 7.19 12.90 16.15
N PRO A 10 5.89 12.99 16.48
CA PRO A 10 4.86 12.17 15.87
C PRO A 10 4.74 12.40 14.35
N VAL A 11 4.71 11.30 13.59
CA VAL A 11 4.40 11.33 12.15
C VAL A 11 2.94 11.67 11.92
N LEU A 12 2.03 10.99 12.66
CA LEU A 12 0.61 11.28 12.70
C LEU A 12 0.25 11.64 14.14
N GLY A 13 -0.54 12.67 14.32
CA GLY A 13 -0.79 13.12 15.68
C GLY A 13 -1.77 14.26 15.80
N GLN A 14 -1.68 14.87 16.95
CA GLN A 14 -2.35 16.11 17.31
C GLN A 14 -1.46 16.90 18.28
N ASN A 15 -1.66 18.19 18.28
CA ASN A 15 -1.30 19.07 19.36
C ASN A 15 -2.57 19.67 20.01
N GLU A 16 -2.47 20.77 20.71
CA GLU A 16 -3.61 21.40 21.39
C GLU A 16 -4.62 22.01 20.44
N ARG A 17 -4.23 22.34 19.21
CA ARG A 17 -5.04 23.09 18.25
C ARG A 17 -5.35 22.31 16.97
N VAL A 18 -4.47 21.41 16.56
CA VAL A 18 -4.52 20.78 15.23
C VAL A 18 -4.34 19.27 15.34
N ALA A 19 -5.06 18.52 14.52
CA ALA A 19 -4.83 17.09 14.30
C ALA A 19 -4.48 16.85 12.82
N TRP A 20 -3.58 15.89 12.57
CA TRP A 20 -3.16 15.53 11.21
C TRP A 20 -3.01 14.03 11.02
N GLY A 21 -3.24 13.60 9.78
CA GLY A 21 -3.09 12.22 9.35
C GLY A 21 -2.44 12.13 7.98
N PHE A 22 -1.84 10.98 7.69
CA PHE A 22 -1.15 10.73 6.42
C PHE A 22 -1.68 9.50 5.69
N THR A 23 -1.66 9.59 4.35
CA THR A 23 -1.68 8.43 3.47
C THR A 23 -0.62 8.62 2.37
N ASN A 24 -0.05 7.52 1.85
CA ASN A 24 0.84 7.63 0.69
C ASN A 24 0.11 8.30 -0.47
N SER A 25 0.74 9.31 -1.08
CA SER A 25 0.16 10.06 -2.19
C SER A 25 0.20 9.29 -3.52
N MET A 26 0.90 8.14 -3.57
CA MET A 26 1.10 7.33 -4.77
C MET A 26 1.68 8.10 -5.96
N VAL A 27 2.38 9.18 -5.66
CA VAL A 27 3.06 9.99 -6.66
C VAL A 27 4.14 9.15 -7.36
N ASP A 28 4.29 9.37 -8.63
CA ASP A 28 5.36 8.81 -9.44
C ASP A 28 6.57 9.75 -9.35
N ASP A 29 7.45 9.49 -8.40
CA ASP A 29 8.61 10.29 -8.05
C ASP A 29 9.94 9.66 -8.50
N LEU A 30 9.86 8.62 -9.36
CA LEU A 30 10.97 7.82 -9.80
C LEU A 30 10.85 7.44 -11.28
N ASP A 31 11.93 7.60 -12.06
CA ASP A 31 12.03 7.13 -13.43
C ASP A 31 13.27 6.27 -13.66
N PHE A 32 13.14 5.32 -14.58
CA PHE A 32 14.26 4.54 -15.07
C PHE A 32 14.68 5.00 -16.46
N PHE A 33 15.99 5.05 -16.71
CA PHE A 33 16.57 5.40 -17.99
C PHE A 33 17.48 4.28 -18.52
N VAL A 34 17.26 3.88 -19.76
CA VAL A 34 18.15 2.93 -20.44
C VAL A 34 19.31 3.74 -21.06
N GLU A 35 20.48 3.58 -20.46
CA GLU A 35 21.67 4.31 -20.85
C GLU A 35 22.36 3.65 -22.05
N THR A 36 22.86 4.45 -22.98
CA THR A 36 23.70 3.99 -24.08
C THR A 36 25.15 4.10 -23.64
N ILE A 37 25.81 2.97 -23.43
CA ILE A 37 27.20 2.90 -22.99
C ILE A 37 28.13 3.03 -24.19
N ASN A 38 29.26 3.74 -24.03
CA ASN A 38 30.28 3.86 -25.06
C ASN A 38 30.96 2.49 -25.28
N PRO A 39 30.90 1.92 -26.50
CA PRO A 39 31.49 0.62 -26.79
C PRO A 39 33.03 0.61 -26.64
N ASP A 40 33.68 1.77 -26.79
CA ASP A 40 35.11 1.91 -26.66
C ASP A 40 35.57 2.24 -25.23
N ASN A 41 34.64 2.71 -24.38
CA ASN A 41 34.91 3.05 -22.97
C ASN A 41 33.69 2.77 -22.07
N PRO A 42 33.66 1.65 -21.32
CA PRO A 42 32.52 1.26 -20.51
C PRO A 42 32.20 2.21 -19.34
N ASN A 43 33.07 3.18 -19.07
CA ASN A 43 32.86 4.22 -18.06
C ASN A 43 32.27 5.51 -18.62
N GLU A 44 31.84 5.50 -19.89
CA GLU A 44 31.16 6.61 -20.54
C GLU A 44 29.76 6.21 -21.01
N TYR A 45 28.84 7.18 -20.96
CA TYR A 45 27.48 7.04 -21.46
C TYR A 45 27.11 8.22 -22.36
N LYS A 46 26.15 8.00 -23.26
CA LYS A 46 25.72 9.01 -24.24
C LYS A 46 24.66 9.94 -23.63
N SER A 47 24.82 11.25 -23.80
CA SER A 47 23.81 12.28 -23.52
C SER A 47 23.78 13.26 -24.72
N GLY A 48 22.68 13.27 -25.44
CA GLY A 48 22.59 13.94 -26.74
C GLY A 48 23.64 13.39 -27.70
N GLU A 49 24.47 14.28 -28.23
CA GLU A 49 25.57 13.92 -29.13
C GLU A 49 26.91 13.69 -28.42
N LYS A 50 26.95 13.76 -27.09
CA LYS A 50 28.21 13.72 -26.31
C LYS A 50 28.34 12.42 -25.51
N TRP A 51 29.58 11.96 -25.35
CA TRP A 51 29.95 10.97 -24.37
C TRP A 51 30.37 11.66 -23.08
N LEU A 52 29.73 11.26 -21.98
CA LEU A 52 30.00 11.79 -20.63
C LEU A 52 30.56 10.67 -19.76
N SER A 53 31.53 11.00 -18.92
CA SER A 53 32.07 10.03 -17.96
C SER A 53 31.09 9.79 -16.82
N MET A 54 30.95 8.51 -16.42
CA MET A 54 30.21 8.14 -15.21
C MET A 54 30.99 8.57 -13.96
N GLU A 55 30.26 8.92 -12.92
CA GLU A 55 30.81 9.02 -11.58
C GLU A 55 30.94 7.60 -10.99
N GLU A 56 32.11 7.26 -10.45
CA GLU A 56 32.32 6.02 -9.72
C GLU A 56 32.49 6.30 -8.22
N ILE A 57 31.57 5.78 -7.41
CA ILE A 57 31.61 5.87 -5.96
C ILE A 57 32.04 4.50 -5.41
N LYS A 58 33.17 4.48 -4.70
CA LYS A 58 33.73 3.25 -4.09
C LYS A 58 33.29 3.19 -2.63
N GLU A 59 32.40 2.26 -2.32
CA GLU A 59 31.91 2.03 -0.96
C GLU A 59 32.58 0.79 -0.36
N LYS A 60 33.37 1.01 0.69
CA LYS A 60 34.04 -0.05 1.44
C LYS A 60 33.11 -0.54 2.56
N ILE A 61 32.73 -1.81 2.52
CA ILE A 61 31.83 -2.43 3.50
C ILE A 61 32.64 -3.42 4.35
N PRO A 62 32.86 -3.15 5.64
CA PRO A 62 33.50 -4.08 6.54
C PRO A 62 32.58 -5.28 6.81
N LEU A 63 33.12 -6.49 6.67
CA LEU A 63 32.38 -7.72 6.96
C LEU A 63 32.65 -8.19 8.39
N LYS A 64 31.69 -8.92 8.97
CA LYS A 64 31.76 -9.43 10.35
C LYS A 64 32.95 -10.36 10.59
N ASP A 65 33.46 -11.03 9.56
CA ASP A 65 34.62 -11.92 9.61
C ASP A 65 35.97 -11.21 9.51
N GLY A 66 35.97 -9.88 9.56
CA GLY A 66 37.18 -9.03 9.51
C GLY A 66 37.71 -8.76 8.10
N ARG A 67 37.05 -9.26 7.06
CA ARG A 67 37.33 -8.90 5.68
C ARG A 67 36.60 -7.61 5.30
N ASP A 68 37.05 -6.95 4.25
CA ASP A 68 36.36 -5.85 3.62
C ASP A 68 35.88 -6.28 2.23
N THR A 69 34.71 -5.83 1.83
CA THR A 69 34.30 -5.85 0.43
C THR A 69 34.14 -4.43 -0.07
N THR A 70 34.39 -4.21 -1.35
CA THR A 70 34.18 -2.92 -1.99
C THR A 70 33.16 -3.07 -3.09
N ILE A 71 32.12 -2.26 -3.05
CA ILE A 71 31.19 -2.10 -4.16
C ILE A 71 31.51 -0.82 -4.91
N ILE A 72 31.33 -0.85 -6.21
CA ILE A 72 31.46 0.33 -7.07
C ILE A 72 30.07 0.68 -7.54
N VAL A 73 29.60 1.87 -7.15
CA VAL A 73 28.35 2.43 -7.64
C VAL A 73 28.69 3.33 -8.82
N ARG A 74 28.25 2.93 -10.01
CA ARG A 74 28.35 3.76 -11.21
C ARG A 74 27.13 4.66 -11.29
N LYS A 75 27.34 5.92 -11.67
CA LYS A 75 26.26 6.92 -11.67
C LYS A 75 26.34 7.79 -12.93
N THR A 76 25.21 7.96 -13.58
CA THR A 76 25.00 8.93 -14.66
C THR A 76 24.40 10.23 -14.10
N HIS A 77 24.09 11.20 -14.95
CA HIS A 77 23.37 12.40 -14.53
C HIS A 77 21.92 12.10 -14.09
N HIS A 78 21.33 10.98 -14.52
CA HIS A 78 20.02 10.51 -14.05
C HIS A 78 20.09 9.90 -12.66
N GLY A 79 21.22 9.29 -12.27
CA GLY A 79 21.39 8.64 -10.98
C GLY A 79 22.19 7.34 -11.05
N PRO A 80 22.13 6.48 -10.01
CA PRO A 80 22.88 5.24 -9.96
C PRO A 80 22.39 4.23 -11.01
N ILE A 81 23.34 3.42 -11.55
CA ILE A 81 23.04 2.27 -12.41
C ILE A 81 22.52 1.12 -11.54
N VAL A 82 21.21 0.89 -11.56
CA VAL A 82 20.56 -0.12 -10.72
C VAL A 82 20.54 -1.51 -11.36
N SER A 83 20.71 -1.62 -12.68
CA SER A 83 20.81 -2.91 -13.39
C SER A 83 21.98 -3.77 -12.92
N ASP A 84 23.03 -3.16 -12.35
CA ASP A 84 24.20 -3.87 -11.83
C ASP A 84 23.86 -4.80 -10.65
N ILE A 85 22.77 -4.50 -9.93
CA ILE A 85 22.36 -5.22 -8.71
C ILE A 85 20.93 -5.79 -8.77
N HIS A 86 20.10 -5.31 -9.69
CA HIS A 86 18.68 -5.70 -9.75
C HIS A 86 18.53 -7.17 -10.23
N GLY A 87 17.77 -7.99 -9.48
CA GLY A 87 17.68 -9.44 -9.71
C GLY A 87 17.30 -9.86 -11.12
N LEU A 88 16.39 -9.15 -11.78
CA LEU A 88 15.97 -9.45 -13.16
C LEU A 88 16.92 -8.93 -14.24
N LEU A 89 17.77 -7.96 -13.93
CA LEU A 89 18.61 -7.24 -14.89
C LEU A 89 20.10 -7.58 -14.76
N LYS A 90 20.52 -8.04 -13.59
CA LYS A 90 21.91 -8.38 -13.32
C LYS A 90 22.46 -9.42 -14.31
N GLY A 91 23.56 -9.06 -14.96
CA GLY A 91 24.20 -9.92 -15.98
C GLY A 91 23.57 -9.86 -17.36
N LYS A 92 22.53 -9.04 -17.57
CA LYS A 92 22.01 -8.70 -18.90
C LYS A 92 22.79 -7.52 -19.49
N ASP A 93 22.83 -7.46 -20.82
CA ASP A 93 23.46 -6.35 -21.54
C ASP A 93 22.52 -5.12 -21.58
N VAL A 94 22.29 -4.56 -20.38
CA VAL A 94 21.49 -3.36 -20.19
C VAL A 94 22.07 -2.53 -19.05
N ALA A 95 22.27 -1.24 -19.29
CA ALA A 95 22.60 -0.27 -18.25
C ALA A 95 21.37 0.59 -17.97
N MET A 96 20.77 0.41 -16.78
CA MET A 96 19.57 1.14 -16.39
C MET A 96 19.88 2.00 -15.15
N SER A 97 19.76 3.31 -15.31
CA SER A 97 19.91 4.27 -14.22
C SER A 97 18.56 4.60 -13.60
N MET A 98 18.57 5.07 -12.35
CA MET A 98 17.39 5.45 -11.58
C MET A 98 17.46 6.91 -11.17
N SER A 99 16.53 7.71 -11.67
CA SER A 99 16.28 9.07 -11.21
C SER A 99 15.18 9.05 -10.17
N TRP A 100 15.43 9.56 -8.98
CA TRP A 100 14.48 9.57 -7.87
C TRP A 100 14.56 10.90 -7.11
N THR A 101 13.39 11.49 -6.76
CA THR A 101 13.34 12.75 -6.01
C THR A 101 14.02 12.66 -4.64
N GLY A 102 14.12 11.45 -4.08
CA GLY A 102 14.89 11.19 -2.86
C GLY A 102 16.41 11.36 -2.99
N HIS A 103 16.95 11.51 -4.22
CA HIS A 103 18.34 11.91 -4.43
C HIS A 103 18.56 13.44 -4.33
N TRP A 104 17.47 14.22 -4.26
CA TRP A 104 17.58 15.66 -4.06
C TRP A 104 17.78 15.96 -2.58
N LEU A 105 18.43 17.09 -2.30
CA LEU A 105 18.50 17.59 -0.92
C LEU A 105 17.10 18.06 -0.50
N THR A 106 16.62 17.52 0.61
CA THR A 106 15.27 17.72 1.14
C THR A 106 15.31 18.16 2.60
N THR A 107 14.19 18.66 3.12
CA THR A 107 14.08 19.30 4.43
C THR A 107 12.98 18.68 5.30
N GLU A 108 12.81 17.36 5.23
CA GLU A 108 11.75 16.63 5.96
C GLU A 108 11.84 16.82 7.48
N MET A 109 13.04 17.00 8.04
CA MET A 109 13.17 17.27 9.47
C MET A 109 12.59 18.62 9.85
N ASP A 110 12.82 19.66 9.04
CA ASP A 110 12.21 20.98 9.25
C ASP A 110 10.69 20.91 9.04
N ALA A 111 10.24 20.14 8.04
CA ALA A 111 8.83 19.88 7.80
C ALA A 111 8.18 19.23 9.04
N TRP A 112 8.82 18.21 9.63
CA TRP A 112 8.31 17.55 10.84
C TRP A 112 8.20 18.49 12.03
N VAL A 113 9.20 19.33 12.26
CA VAL A 113 9.15 20.35 13.33
C VAL A 113 7.98 21.29 13.07
N LYS A 114 7.85 21.82 11.85
CA LYS A 114 6.78 22.76 11.49
C LYS A 114 5.39 22.15 11.64
N ILE A 115 5.19 20.90 11.15
CA ILE A 115 3.91 20.18 11.27
C ILE A 115 3.55 19.91 12.74
N ASN A 116 4.52 19.56 13.58
CA ASN A 116 4.23 19.27 14.99
C ASN A 116 3.97 20.52 15.84
N THR A 117 4.44 21.67 15.39
CA THR A 117 4.24 22.96 16.09
C THR A 117 3.25 23.90 15.41
N MET A 118 2.53 23.41 14.39
CA MET A 118 1.55 24.22 13.66
C MET A 118 0.36 24.60 14.53
N GLU A 119 -0.16 25.80 14.32
CA GLU A 119 -1.34 26.31 15.02
C GLU A 119 -2.55 26.54 14.08
N ASN A 120 -2.31 26.59 12.77
CA ASN A 120 -3.30 26.95 11.76
C ASN A 120 -2.95 26.40 10.37
N TRP A 121 -3.82 26.68 9.37
CA TRP A 121 -3.68 26.26 7.98
C TRP A 121 -2.40 26.77 7.30
N ASP A 122 -1.96 28.00 7.60
CA ASP A 122 -0.78 28.59 6.97
C ASP A 122 0.49 27.87 7.46
N ASP A 123 0.60 27.60 8.74
CA ASP A 123 1.67 26.77 9.31
C ASP A 123 1.69 25.37 8.73
N PHE A 124 0.51 24.76 8.60
CA PHE A 124 0.35 23.45 7.96
C PHE A 124 0.85 23.46 6.53
N SER A 125 0.45 24.47 5.74
CA SER A 125 0.85 24.61 4.34
C SER A 125 2.36 24.79 4.20
N GLU A 126 3.00 25.54 5.10
CA GLU A 126 4.45 25.70 5.11
C GLU A 126 5.16 24.39 5.48
N GLY A 127 4.64 23.63 6.45
CA GLY A 127 5.14 22.30 6.77
C GLY A 127 5.07 21.35 5.58
N ALA A 128 3.94 21.33 4.86
CA ALA A 128 3.76 20.53 3.65
C ALA A 128 4.72 20.95 2.52
N ARG A 129 5.03 22.24 2.38
CA ARG A 129 5.98 22.80 1.41
C ARG A 129 7.40 22.24 1.60
N LEU A 130 7.82 22.08 2.85
CA LEU A 130 9.16 21.62 3.22
C LEU A 130 9.34 20.12 3.05
N PHE A 131 8.24 19.37 2.86
CA PHE A 131 8.26 17.92 2.76
C PHE A 131 8.34 17.45 1.30
N GLY A 132 9.37 16.70 0.96
CA GLY A 132 9.64 16.28 -0.43
C GLY A 132 9.42 14.79 -0.69
N VAL A 133 9.88 13.94 0.22
CA VAL A 133 9.90 12.48 0.04
C VAL A 133 9.84 11.73 1.39
N PRO A 134 9.16 10.56 1.49
CA PRO A 134 8.27 9.97 0.50
C PRO A 134 6.95 10.73 0.40
N GLY A 135 6.36 10.79 -0.80
CA GLY A 135 5.15 11.58 -1.06
C GLY A 135 3.96 11.17 -0.18
N GLN A 136 3.35 12.15 0.48
CA GLN A 136 2.22 11.96 1.39
C GLN A 136 1.03 12.84 1.03
N ASN A 137 -0.17 12.31 1.19
CA ASN A 137 -1.37 13.10 1.38
C ASN A 137 -1.45 13.46 2.86
N ILE A 138 -1.48 14.72 3.21
CA ILE A 138 -1.68 15.15 4.59
C ILE A 138 -3.09 15.72 4.74
N VAL A 139 -3.86 15.17 5.66
CA VAL A 139 -5.14 15.71 6.09
C VAL A 139 -4.97 16.51 7.39
N TYR A 140 -5.71 17.60 7.49
CA TYR A 140 -5.67 18.60 8.54
C TYR A 140 -7.06 18.82 9.12
N ALA A 141 -7.16 18.99 10.40
CA ALA A 141 -8.33 19.53 11.08
C ALA A 141 -7.90 20.36 12.28
N ASP A 142 -8.62 21.47 12.59
CA ASP A 142 -8.33 22.30 13.74
C ASP A 142 -9.54 22.50 14.66
N MET A 143 -9.28 23.05 15.84
CA MET A 143 -10.31 23.31 16.83
C MET A 143 -11.24 24.48 16.48
N ASP A 144 -10.91 25.25 15.46
CA ASP A 144 -11.76 26.33 14.94
C ASP A 144 -12.77 25.81 13.90
N GLY A 145 -12.74 24.48 13.60
CA GLY A 145 -13.67 23.80 12.71
C GLY A 145 -13.21 23.74 11.26
N ASN A 146 -11.98 24.12 10.97
CA ASN A 146 -11.43 24.03 9.62
C ASN A 146 -10.90 22.62 9.33
N ILE A 147 -11.08 22.18 8.07
CA ILE A 147 -10.51 20.94 7.54
C ILE A 147 -9.72 21.23 6.26
N GLY A 148 -8.66 20.47 6.02
CA GLY A 148 -7.83 20.69 4.85
C GLY A 148 -7.09 19.43 4.39
N TRP A 149 -6.58 19.49 3.17
CA TRP A 149 -5.72 18.49 2.57
C TRP A 149 -4.68 19.16 1.67
N ARG A 150 -3.44 18.70 1.75
CA ARG A 150 -2.39 18.97 0.79
C ARG A 150 -1.54 17.72 0.52
N PRO A 151 -1.10 17.51 -0.72
CA PRO A 151 -0.01 16.60 -1.00
C PRO A 151 1.31 17.27 -0.58
N ALA A 152 2.07 16.56 0.24
CA ALA A 152 3.42 16.94 0.66
C ALA A 152 4.41 16.03 -0.10
N VAL A 153 4.92 16.52 -1.23
CA VAL A 153 5.70 15.73 -2.16
C VAL A 153 6.36 16.60 -3.23
N TYR A 154 7.51 16.17 -3.73
CA TYR A 154 8.11 16.72 -4.93
C TYR A 154 7.71 15.91 -6.16
N VAL A 155 7.01 16.55 -7.09
CA VAL A 155 6.58 15.96 -8.36
C VAL A 155 7.52 16.41 -9.47
N PRO A 156 8.24 15.49 -10.15
CA PRO A 156 9.12 15.87 -11.26
C PRO A 156 8.32 16.37 -12.47
N ILE A 157 8.81 17.43 -13.12
CA ILE A 157 8.26 17.90 -14.39
C ILE A 157 8.88 17.08 -15.53
N ARG A 158 8.04 16.29 -16.18
CA ARG A 158 8.39 15.38 -17.28
C ARG A 158 7.98 15.92 -18.65
N LYS A 159 8.60 15.39 -19.70
CA LYS A 159 8.23 15.69 -21.09
C LYS A 159 6.79 15.28 -21.40
N ASP A 160 6.37 14.15 -20.88
CA ASP A 160 5.04 13.56 -21.12
C ASP A 160 4.49 12.88 -19.85
N ALA A 161 3.21 12.50 -19.91
CA ALA A 161 2.47 11.93 -18.79
C ALA A 161 2.65 10.40 -18.62
N PHE A 162 3.59 9.78 -19.33
CA PHE A 162 3.74 8.32 -19.28
C PHE A 162 5.13 7.91 -18.84
N SER A 163 5.26 7.46 -17.58
CA SER A 163 6.55 7.10 -16.97
C SER A 163 6.63 5.64 -16.50
N LEU A 164 5.64 4.80 -16.82
CA LEU A 164 5.61 3.39 -16.40
C LEU A 164 6.60 2.49 -17.15
N ILE A 165 7.28 3.01 -18.17
CA ILE A 165 8.34 2.31 -18.91
C ILE A 165 9.63 3.09 -18.87
N PRO A 166 10.79 2.41 -18.86
CA PRO A 166 12.08 3.06 -18.91
C PRO A 166 12.23 4.00 -20.13
N ARG A 167 12.91 5.12 -19.93
CA ARG A 167 13.13 6.16 -20.93
C ARG A 167 14.49 5.98 -21.62
N PRO A 168 14.67 6.44 -22.86
CA PRO A 168 15.99 6.44 -23.50
C PRO A 168 16.91 7.49 -22.84
N GLY A 169 17.95 7.03 -22.11
CA GLY A 169 18.85 7.90 -21.36
C GLY A 169 19.73 8.80 -22.20
N HIS A 170 19.89 8.50 -23.51
CA HIS A 170 20.65 9.35 -24.40
C HIS A 170 19.89 10.57 -24.93
N ASP A 171 18.55 10.62 -24.79
CA ASP A 171 17.73 11.75 -25.27
C ASP A 171 17.42 12.74 -24.13
N PRO A 172 18.08 13.92 -24.11
CA PRO A 172 17.86 14.93 -23.07
C PRO A 172 16.44 15.49 -23.01
N ALA A 173 15.61 15.19 -24.01
CA ALA A 173 14.21 15.61 -23.98
C ALA A 173 13.41 14.94 -22.85
N TYR A 174 13.87 13.78 -22.34
CA TYR A 174 13.25 13.07 -21.23
C TYR A 174 13.82 13.41 -19.86
N ASP A 175 14.89 14.22 -19.80
CA ASP A 175 15.44 14.70 -18.52
C ASP A 175 14.36 15.48 -17.75
N TRP A 176 14.35 15.33 -16.43
CA TRP A 176 13.46 16.09 -15.58
C TRP A 176 13.77 17.58 -15.63
N LYS A 177 12.76 18.39 -15.82
CA LYS A 177 12.88 19.87 -15.91
C LYS A 177 12.70 20.58 -14.57
N GLY A 178 12.99 19.89 -13.47
CA GLY A 178 12.77 20.35 -12.11
C GLY A 178 11.53 19.72 -11.48
N LYS A 179 10.94 20.40 -10.52
CA LYS A 179 9.73 19.97 -9.81
C LYS A 179 8.59 20.95 -9.98
N VAL A 180 7.36 20.46 -9.89
CA VAL A 180 6.16 21.29 -9.88
C VAL A 180 6.25 22.30 -8.72
N PRO A 181 5.99 23.60 -8.96
CA PRO A 181 5.95 24.59 -7.90
C PRO A 181 4.89 24.24 -6.86
N PHE A 182 5.20 24.43 -5.59
CA PHE A 182 4.27 24.10 -4.50
C PHE A 182 2.93 24.84 -4.60
N GLU A 183 2.97 26.07 -5.08
CA GLU A 183 1.80 26.94 -5.28
C GLU A 183 0.85 26.41 -6.36
N GLU A 184 1.36 25.62 -7.30
CA GLU A 184 0.59 24.99 -8.38
C GLU A 184 0.07 23.61 -7.98
N MET A 185 0.54 23.07 -6.84
CA MET A 185 0.04 21.77 -6.34
C MET A 185 -1.39 21.92 -5.81
N PRO A 186 -2.24 20.89 -6.02
CA PRO A 186 -3.64 20.94 -5.59
C PRO A 186 -3.75 20.98 -4.06
N PHE A 187 -4.87 21.52 -3.58
CA PHE A 187 -5.23 21.47 -2.17
C PHE A 187 -6.76 21.55 -1.99
N LEU A 188 -7.22 21.17 -0.81
CA LEU A 188 -8.58 21.40 -0.34
C LEU A 188 -8.51 22.14 1.00
N TYR A 189 -9.37 23.13 1.16
CA TYR A 189 -9.58 23.82 2.42
C TYR A 189 -11.05 24.15 2.57
N ASN A 190 -11.68 23.65 3.62
CA ASN A 190 -13.12 23.81 3.92
C ASN A 190 -14.02 23.49 2.72
N PRO A 191 -13.93 22.29 2.10
CA PRO A 191 -14.77 21.94 0.96
C PRO A 191 -16.26 21.91 1.36
N GLU A 192 -17.15 22.33 0.45
CA GLU A 192 -18.61 22.39 0.67
C GLU A 192 -19.22 21.08 1.17
N LYS A 193 -18.65 19.94 0.77
CA LYS A 193 -19.12 18.62 1.22
C LYS A 193 -18.86 18.31 2.70
N GLY A 194 -18.10 19.17 3.42
CA GLY A 194 -17.90 19.10 4.85
C GLY A 194 -16.96 17.99 5.35
N TYR A 195 -16.32 17.22 4.48
CA TYR A 195 -15.34 16.19 4.83
C TYR A 195 -14.23 16.07 3.80
N ILE A 196 -13.15 15.41 4.18
CA ILE A 196 -12.02 15.05 3.33
C ILE A 196 -11.66 13.58 3.60
N SER A 197 -11.40 12.81 2.55
CA SER A 197 -10.93 11.43 2.66
C SER A 197 -9.84 11.12 1.65
N THR A 198 -8.87 10.33 2.05
CA THR A 198 -7.81 9.78 1.19
C THR A 198 -7.55 8.32 1.56
N ALA A 199 -7.44 7.47 0.55
CA ALA A 199 -7.14 6.04 0.71
C ALA A 199 -6.12 5.56 -0.34
N ASN A 200 -5.10 6.38 -0.63
CA ASN A 200 -4.10 6.17 -1.68
C ASN A 200 -4.69 6.16 -3.12
N ASN A 201 -5.95 6.56 -3.25
CA ASN A 201 -6.66 6.69 -4.52
C ASN A 201 -6.19 7.92 -5.29
N LYS A 202 -6.61 8.03 -6.56
CA LYS A 202 -6.44 9.25 -7.35
C LYS A 202 -7.20 10.40 -6.68
N THR A 203 -6.47 11.45 -6.28
CA THR A 203 -6.99 12.60 -5.54
C THR A 203 -7.16 13.86 -6.40
N ILE A 204 -6.82 13.78 -7.69
CA ILE A 204 -6.83 14.91 -8.61
C ILE A 204 -7.48 14.53 -9.93
N GLY A 205 -8.20 15.47 -10.55
CA GLY A 205 -8.85 15.28 -11.85
C GLY A 205 -7.86 15.28 -13.02
N ASP A 206 -8.36 14.90 -14.20
CA ASP A 206 -7.55 14.82 -15.42
C ASP A 206 -7.22 16.20 -16.02
N GLU A 207 -7.89 17.26 -15.53
CA GLU A 207 -7.65 18.66 -15.89
C GLU A 207 -6.36 19.23 -15.29
N PHE A 208 -5.75 18.55 -14.32
CA PHE A 208 -4.51 19.01 -13.71
C PHE A 208 -3.35 18.95 -14.71
N PRO A 209 -2.58 20.06 -14.87
CA PRO A 209 -1.66 20.17 -16.01
C PRO A 209 -0.39 19.32 -15.89
N TYR A 210 -0.13 18.72 -14.74
CA TYR A 210 1.07 17.91 -14.49
C TYR A 210 0.71 16.45 -14.27
N TYR A 211 1.56 15.56 -14.75
CA TYR A 211 1.46 14.15 -14.44
C TYR A 211 1.87 13.88 -12.99
N ILE A 212 1.01 13.22 -12.24
CA ILE A 212 1.25 12.86 -10.83
C ILE A 212 1.58 11.37 -10.69
N SER A 213 0.75 10.49 -11.25
CA SER A 213 0.93 9.04 -11.12
C SER A 213 0.14 8.26 -12.16
N GLY A 214 0.67 7.10 -12.53
CA GLY A 214 -0.02 6.04 -13.27
C GLY A 214 -0.41 4.84 -12.39
N LEU A 215 0.04 4.78 -11.13
CA LEU A 215 -0.11 3.62 -10.23
C LEU A 215 -0.87 3.96 -8.94
N TRP A 216 -1.97 4.72 -9.06
CA TRP A 216 -2.88 4.94 -7.94
C TRP A 216 -3.39 3.62 -7.37
N ALA A 217 -3.61 3.58 -6.05
CA ALA A 217 -4.30 2.44 -5.45
C ALA A 217 -5.70 2.29 -6.02
N ASP A 218 -6.23 1.08 -5.90
CA ASP A 218 -7.60 0.76 -6.26
C ASP A 218 -8.59 1.70 -5.55
N PRO A 219 -9.61 2.25 -6.24
CA PRO A 219 -10.52 3.24 -5.68
C PRO A 219 -11.50 2.67 -4.64
N SER A 220 -11.69 1.36 -4.56
CA SER A 220 -12.73 0.70 -3.76
C SER A 220 -12.78 1.16 -2.30
N ARG A 221 -11.61 1.29 -1.64
CA ARG A 221 -11.57 1.78 -0.25
C ARG A 221 -12.10 3.20 -0.14
N ALA A 222 -11.64 4.08 -1.04
CA ALA A 222 -12.08 5.47 -1.06
C ALA A 222 -13.58 5.59 -1.36
N GLU A 223 -14.09 4.81 -2.32
CA GLU A 223 -15.51 4.76 -2.69
C GLU A 223 -16.39 4.36 -1.50
N GLN A 224 -15.99 3.30 -0.78
CA GLN A 224 -16.74 2.85 0.40
C GLN A 224 -16.67 3.89 1.54
N ILE A 225 -15.52 4.49 1.79
CA ILE A 225 -15.37 5.55 2.80
C ILE A 225 -16.24 6.75 2.45
N VAL A 226 -16.22 7.22 1.19
CA VAL A 226 -17.03 8.34 0.71
C VAL A 226 -18.51 8.02 0.85
N LYS A 227 -18.97 6.83 0.39
CA LYS A 227 -20.35 6.38 0.54
C LYS A 227 -20.81 6.44 2.01
N ARG A 228 -19.98 5.93 2.94
CA ARG A 228 -20.29 5.94 4.37
C ARG A 228 -20.34 7.35 4.96
N LEU A 229 -19.48 8.26 4.47
CA LEU A 229 -19.48 9.67 4.89
C LEU A 229 -20.68 10.43 4.34
N ASP A 230 -21.08 10.19 3.08
CA ASP A 230 -22.24 10.82 2.44
C ASP A 230 -23.58 10.38 3.08
N GLU A 231 -23.64 9.21 3.71
CA GLU A 231 -24.80 8.69 4.43
C GLU A 231 -24.96 9.31 5.84
N MET A 232 -24.04 10.18 6.28
CA MET A 232 -24.03 10.75 7.64
C MET A 232 -24.48 12.21 7.64
N ASP A 233 -25.45 12.53 8.48
CA ASP A 233 -25.81 13.93 8.78
C ASP A 233 -24.79 14.59 9.72
N SER A 234 -24.21 13.81 10.63
CA SER A 234 -23.17 14.25 11.57
C SER A 234 -22.23 13.10 11.94
N ALA A 235 -20.93 13.39 12.03
CA ALA A 235 -19.94 12.41 12.40
C ALA A 235 -19.83 12.26 13.94
N THR A 236 -19.86 11.00 14.41
CA THR A 236 -19.57 10.65 15.81
C THR A 236 -18.35 9.75 15.87
N ILE A 237 -17.77 9.59 17.06
CA ILE A 237 -16.67 8.64 17.30
C ILE A 237 -17.05 7.23 16.83
N ASP A 238 -18.29 6.78 17.14
CA ASP A 238 -18.74 5.44 16.77
C ASP A 238 -18.97 5.29 15.26
N ASN A 239 -19.44 6.32 14.57
CA ASN A 239 -19.50 6.33 13.10
C ASN A 239 -18.08 6.18 12.51
N MET A 240 -17.09 6.90 13.01
CA MET A 240 -15.70 6.80 12.54
C MET A 240 -15.09 5.42 12.82
N LYS A 241 -15.37 4.83 13.99
CA LYS A 241 -14.98 3.44 14.29
C LYS A 241 -15.58 2.47 13.29
N SER A 242 -16.88 2.63 12.97
CA SER A 242 -17.57 1.74 12.03
C SER A 242 -17.01 1.82 10.62
N ILE A 243 -16.54 3.00 10.16
CA ILE A 243 -15.83 3.13 8.88
C ILE A 243 -14.45 2.46 8.94
N GLN A 244 -13.68 2.70 10.02
CA GLN A 244 -12.35 2.10 10.17
C GLN A 244 -12.39 0.56 10.25
N LEU A 245 -13.54 -0.03 10.58
CA LEU A 245 -13.76 -1.47 10.73
C LEU A 245 -14.62 -2.07 9.61
N ASP A 246 -14.96 -1.29 8.58
CA ASP A 246 -15.81 -1.75 7.48
C ASP A 246 -15.04 -2.71 6.55
N HIS A 247 -15.61 -3.89 6.34
CA HIS A 247 -15.11 -4.95 5.46
C HIS A 247 -15.86 -5.05 4.13
N THR A 248 -16.66 -4.06 3.78
CA THR A 248 -17.35 -4.02 2.49
C THR A 248 -16.38 -3.75 1.35
N SER A 249 -16.43 -4.58 0.33
CA SER A 249 -15.55 -4.52 -0.86
C SER A 249 -16.33 -4.06 -2.10
N PRO A 250 -16.30 -2.78 -2.49
CA PRO A 250 -16.89 -2.34 -3.75
C PRO A 250 -16.31 -3.08 -4.96
N PHE A 251 -15.03 -3.46 -4.92
CA PHE A 251 -14.43 -4.29 -5.97
C PHE A 251 -15.16 -5.62 -6.13
N ALA A 252 -15.43 -6.31 -5.03
CA ALA A 252 -16.15 -7.58 -5.09
C ALA A 252 -17.57 -7.40 -5.63
N ILE A 253 -18.27 -6.37 -5.17
CA ILE A 253 -19.63 -6.03 -5.64
C ILE A 253 -19.63 -5.74 -7.15
N GLU A 254 -18.62 -5.03 -7.67
CA GLU A 254 -18.47 -4.72 -9.10
C GLU A 254 -18.19 -5.98 -9.94
N ILE A 255 -17.32 -6.87 -9.45
CA ILE A 255 -16.86 -8.05 -10.19
C ILE A 255 -17.86 -9.21 -10.16
N LEU A 256 -18.57 -9.39 -9.06
CA LEU A 256 -19.48 -10.51 -8.82
C LEU A 256 -20.46 -10.78 -9.96
N PRO A 257 -21.13 -9.78 -10.59
CA PRO A 257 -22.03 -10.01 -11.71
C PRO A 257 -21.39 -10.73 -12.90
N TYR A 258 -20.11 -10.48 -13.19
CA TYR A 258 -19.38 -11.15 -14.28
C TYR A 258 -19.15 -12.63 -13.97
N LEU A 259 -18.83 -12.96 -12.71
CA LEU A 259 -18.64 -14.34 -12.27
C LEU A 259 -19.95 -15.11 -12.27
N LEU A 260 -21.07 -14.46 -11.95
CA LEU A 260 -22.40 -15.08 -11.90
C LEU A 260 -23.10 -15.19 -13.27
N ALA A 261 -22.59 -14.51 -14.30
CA ALA A 261 -23.19 -14.51 -15.63
C ALA A 261 -22.82 -15.74 -16.47
N VAL A 262 -21.80 -16.53 -16.08
CA VAL A 262 -21.34 -17.68 -16.84
C VAL A 262 -22.05 -18.97 -16.41
N GLU A 263 -22.26 -19.88 -17.39
CA GLU A 263 -22.76 -21.22 -17.14
C GLU A 263 -21.59 -22.21 -17.09
N THR A 264 -21.42 -22.91 -15.98
CA THR A 264 -20.32 -23.87 -15.82
C THR A 264 -20.63 -25.26 -16.41
N GLY A 265 -21.85 -25.49 -16.87
CA GLY A 265 -22.29 -26.78 -17.38
C GLY A 265 -22.42 -27.90 -16.32
N THR A 266 -22.02 -27.64 -15.09
CA THR A 266 -22.02 -28.56 -13.95
C THR A 266 -22.50 -27.85 -12.68
N GLU A 267 -23.80 -27.66 -12.56
CA GLU A 267 -24.37 -27.08 -11.32
C GLU A 267 -24.65 -28.18 -10.27
N THR A 268 -23.62 -28.91 -9.89
CA THR A 268 -23.72 -29.99 -8.87
C THR A 268 -22.60 -29.86 -7.81
N GLY A 269 -22.81 -30.48 -6.66
CA GLY A 269 -21.78 -30.54 -5.62
C GLY A 269 -21.38 -29.16 -5.10
N ASN A 270 -20.09 -28.95 -4.87
CA ASN A 270 -19.57 -27.69 -4.31
C ASN A 270 -19.52 -26.54 -5.31
N ILE A 271 -19.51 -26.79 -6.61
CA ILE A 271 -19.67 -25.74 -7.62
C ILE A 271 -21.02 -25.03 -7.45
N LYS A 272 -22.11 -25.82 -7.34
CA LYS A 272 -23.44 -25.25 -7.06
C LYS A 272 -23.46 -24.43 -5.78
N LYS A 273 -22.90 -24.98 -4.69
CA LYS A 273 -22.85 -24.26 -3.40
C LYS A 273 -22.04 -22.97 -3.49
N ALA A 274 -20.93 -22.98 -4.26
CA ALA A 274 -20.14 -21.77 -4.49
C ALA A 274 -20.98 -20.68 -5.15
N PHE A 275 -21.75 -21.01 -6.20
CA PHE A 275 -22.68 -20.07 -6.81
C PHE A 275 -23.78 -19.61 -5.84
N ASP A 276 -24.33 -20.50 -5.02
CA ASP A 276 -25.34 -20.14 -4.03
C ASP A 276 -24.78 -19.15 -3.00
N TYR A 277 -23.57 -19.40 -2.45
CA TYR A 277 -22.91 -18.46 -1.55
C TYR A 277 -22.59 -17.11 -2.20
N LEU A 278 -22.09 -17.11 -3.44
CA LEU A 278 -21.77 -15.88 -4.17
C LEU A 278 -23.02 -15.07 -4.54
N ARG A 279 -24.13 -15.70 -4.88
CA ARG A 279 -25.41 -15.01 -5.19
C ARG A 279 -26.02 -14.32 -3.97
N GLU A 280 -25.86 -14.89 -2.79
CA GLU A 280 -26.40 -14.36 -1.54
C GLU A 280 -25.46 -13.34 -0.87
N TRP A 281 -24.25 -13.18 -1.41
CA TRP A 281 -23.23 -12.36 -0.79
C TRP A 281 -23.42 -10.87 -1.09
N ASP A 282 -23.31 -10.06 -0.04
CA ASP A 282 -23.43 -8.60 -0.08
C ASP A 282 -22.10 -7.87 -0.32
N GLY A 283 -21.01 -8.60 -0.54
CA GLY A 283 -19.66 -8.06 -0.72
C GLY A 283 -18.93 -7.73 0.59
N VAL A 284 -19.47 -8.13 1.75
CA VAL A 284 -18.79 -7.98 3.05
C VAL A 284 -17.81 -9.13 3.26
N GLU A 285 -16.53 -8.81 3.31
CA GLU A 285 -15.44 -9.75 3.53
C GLU A 285 -15.22 -10.01 5.04
N GLY A 286 -16.30 -10.48 5.70
CA GLY A 286 -16.26 -10.81 7.13
C GLY A 286 -15.46 -12.09 7.41
N VAL A 287 -15.02 -12.24 8.65
CA VAL A 287 -14.20 -13.39 9.10
C VAL A 287 -14.86 -14.73 8.79
N ASP A 288 -16.21 -14.85 8.96
CA ASP A 288 -16.96 -16.08 8.76
C ASP A 288 -17.55 -16.19 7.33
N SER A 289 -17.19 -15.30 6.40
CA SER A 289 -17.72 -15.26 5.04
C SER A 289 -17.17 -16.40 4.17
N LYS A 290 -18.04 -17.29 3.73
CA LYS A 290 -17.72 -18.36 2.78
C LYS A 290 -17.53 -17.80 1.37
N ALA A 291 -18.35 -16.84 1.02
CA ALA A 291 -18.32 -16.18 -0.28
C ALA A 291 -17.03 -15.39 -0.48
N ALA A 292 -16.52 -14.71 0.55
CA ALA A 292 -15.25 -13.99 0.47
C ALA A 292 -14.09 -14.95 0.17
N LEU A 293 -13.98 -16.09 0.88
CA LEU A 293 -12.94 -17.10 0.61
C LEU A 293 -13.02 -17.60 -0.84
N LEU A 294 -14.19 -17.95 -1.32
CA LEU A 294 -14.42 -18.39 -2.70
C LEU A 294 -14.05 -17.29 -3.70
N PHE A 295 -14.51 -16.06 -3.47
CA PHE A 295 -14.23 -14.94 -4.34
C PHE A 295 -12.72 -14.71 -4.50
N HIS A 296 -11.97 -14.68 -3.41
CA HIS A 296 -10.52 -14.48 -3.44
C HIS A 296 -9.79 -15.63 -4.14
N ALA A 297 -10.22 -16.88 -3.91
CA ALA A 297 -9.66 -18.05 -4.61
C ALA A 297 -9.95 -18.01 -6.12
N ILE A 298 -11.18 -17.68 -6.50
CA ILE A 298 -11.56 -17.52 -7.91
C ILE A 298 -10.77 -16.39 -8.58
N MET A 299 -10.66 -15.23 -7.93
CA MET A 299 -9.92 -14.09 -8.49
C MET A 299 -8.43 -14.35 -8.61
N ARG A 300 -7.83 -15.10 -7.68
CA ARG A 300 -6.45 -15.54 -7.78
C ARG A 300 -6.27 -16.44 -9.01
N ASN A 301 -7.11 -17.44 -9.19
CA ASN A 301 -7.07 -18.33 -10.34
C ASN A 301 -7.39 -17.59 -11.66
N PHE A 302 -8.22 -16.54 -11.62
CA PHE A 302 -8.47 -15.69 -12.79
C PHE A 302 -7.19 -14.95 -13.24
N VAL A 303 -6.39 -14.45 -12.29
CA VAL A 303 -5.11 -13.83 -12.60
C VAL A 303 -4.11 -14.85 -13.15
N LEU A 304 -4.05 -16.07 -12.59
CA LEU A 304 -3.20 -17.14 -13.12
C LEU A 304 -3.61 -17.51 -14.55
N ASN A 305 -4.89 -17.78 -14.79
CA ASN A 305 -5.40 -18.16 -16.10
C ASN A 305 -5.28 -17.07 -17.17
N LEU A 306 -5.01 -15.81 -16.77
CA LEU A 306 -4.81 -14.71 -17.72
C LEU A 306 -3.33 -14.45 -18.03
N TYR A 307 -2.40 -14.81 -17.15
CA TYR A 307 -1.04 -14.27 -17.27
C TYR A 307 0.07 -15.30 -17.10
N GLU A 308 -0.22 -16.48 -16.52
CA GLU A 308 0.83 -17.42 -16.16
C GLU A 308 1.51 -18.06 -17.37
N ASP A 309 0.76 -18.39 -18.40
CA ASP A 309 1.26 -19.06 -19.59
C ASP A 309 2.30 -18.23 -20.34
N GLU A 310 2.00 -16.95 -20.69
CA GLU A 310 2.99 -16.09 -21.36
C GLU A 310 4.10 -15.63 -20.40
N LEU A 311 3.78 -15.25 -19.16
CA LEU A 311 4.80 -14.74 -18.27
C LEU A 311 5.80 -15.82 -17.85
N SER A 312 5.38 -17.08 -17.76
CA SER A 312 6.27 -18.21 -17.49
C SER A 312 7.25 -18.47 -18.62
N LEU A 313 6.88 -18.17 -19.87
CA LEU A 313 7.80 -18.26 -21.01
C LEU A 313 8.94 -17.25 -20.94
N LEU A 314 8.74 -16.12 -20.23
CA LEU A 314 9.77 -15.10 -20.02
C LEU A 314 10.78 -15.48 -18.93
N GLY A 315 10.39 -16.35 -18.00
CA GLY A 315 11.21 -16.86 -16.88
C GLY A 315 10.46 -16.91 -15.55
N GLU A 316 11.01 -17.65 -14.59
CA GLU A 316 10.38 -18.01 -13.30
C GLU A 316 9.89 -16.81 -12.45
N ASN A 317 10.50 -15.63 -12.58
CA ASN A 317 10.20 -14.49 -11.70
C ASN A 317 9.26 -13.45 -12.33
N TYR A 318 8.84 -13.63 -13.59
CA TYR A 318 8.05 -12.59 -14.27
C TYR A 318 6.60 -12.54 -13.79
N LEU A 319 5.97 -13.66 -13.52
CA LEU A 319 4.64 -13.71 -12.92
C LEU A 319 4.64 -13.05 -11.53
N GLU A 320 5.62 -13.37 -10.69
CA GLU A 320 5.78 -12.75 -9.38
C GLU A 320 5.98 -11.23 -9.47
N ALA A 321 6.87 -10.79 -10.37
CA ALA A 321 7.12 -9.36 -10.59
C ALA A 321 5.86 -8.63 -11.08
N TYR A 322 5.09 -9.23 -12.00
CA TYR A 322 3.86 -8.65 -12.51
C TYR A 322 2.77 -8.57 -11.43
N THR A 323 2.52 -9.67 -10.72
CA THR A 323 1.50 -9.72 -9.65
C THR A 323 1.85 -8.85 -8.46
N GLY A 324 3.15 -8.55 -8.25
CA GLY A 324 3.62 -7.54 -7.31
C GLY A 324 3.13 -6.11 -7.62
N LEU A 325 2.81 -5.82 -8.90
CA LEU A 325 2.18 -4.57 -9.35
C LEU A 325 0.66 -4.60 -9.15
N LYS A 326 0.20 -5.01 -7.98
CA LYS A 326 -1.21 -5.30 -7.68
C LYS A 326 -2.22 -4.26 -8.15
N TYR A 327 -1.90 -2.97 -8.08
CA TYR A 327 -2.81 -1.90 -8.51
C TYR A 327 -3.01 -1.88 -10.04
N LEU A 328 -1.97 -2.22 -10.79
CA LEU A 328 -2.07 -2.41 -12.24
C LEU A 328 -2.91 -3.65 -12.58
N VAL A 329 -2.62 -4.77 -11.92
CA VAL A 329 -3.36 -6.04 -12.11
C VAL A 329 -4.86 -5.84 -11.86
N HIS A 330 -5.26 -5.22 -10.75
CA HIS A 330 -6.67 -4.97 -10.43
C HIS A 330 -7.37 -4.09 -11.46
N ARG A 331 -6.68 -3.07 -11.97
CA ARG A 331 -7.20 -2.20 -13.04
C ARG A 331 -7.41 -2.97 -14.34
N ARG A 332 -6.44 -3.82 -14.69
CA ARG A 332 -6.52 -4.66 -15.88
C ARG A 332 -7.64 -5.70 -15.79
N ILE A 333 -7.84 -6.32 -14.62
CA ILE A 333 -8.95 -7.26 -14.37
C ILE A 333 -10.29 -6.59 -14.66
N ARG A 334 -10.53 -5.38 -14.10
CA ARG A 334 -11.77 -4.63 -14.38
C ARG A 334 -11.99 -4.41 -15.87
N GLU A 335 -10.94 -3.97 -16.57
CA GLU A 335 -11.02 -3.69 -18.00
C GLU A 335 -11.31 -4.95 -18.82
N VAL A 336 -10.61 -6.04 -18.52
CA VAL A 336 -10.79 -7.33 -19.22
C VAL A 336 -12.21 -7.87 -18.99
N LEU A 337 -12.70 -7.88 -17.76
CA LEU A 337 -14.07 -8.34 -17.46
C LEU A 337 -15.13 -7.45 -18.09
N LYS A 338 -14.95 -6.13 -18.07
CA LYS A 338 -15.88 -5.16 -18.66
C LYS A 338 -15.95 -5.23 -20.18
N THR A 339 -14.80 -5.42 -20.83
CA THR A 339 -14.72 -5.39 -22.30
C THR A 339 -14.82 -6.77 -22.94
N GLY A 340 -14.51 -7.82 -22.19
CA GLY A 340 -14.36 -9.18 -22.70
C GLY A 340 -13.21 -9.34 -23.70
N LYS A 341 -12.25 -8.38 -23.71
CA LYS A 341 -11.19 -8.32 -24.71
C LYS A 341 -9.82 -8.09 -24.07
N SER A 342 -8.89 -8.97 -24.37
CA SER A 342 -7.47 -8.84 -24.09
C SER A 342 -6.71 -9.87 -24.91
N SER A 343 -5.47 -9.59 -25.30
CA SER A 343 -4.56 -10.60 -25.87
C SER A 343 -4.16 -11.66 -24.83
N TRP A 344 -4.28 -11.38 -23.55
CA TRP A 344 -4.00 -12.28 -22.44
C TRP A 344 -5.12 -13.27 -22.12
N ILE A 345 -6.20 -13.32 -22.92
CA ILE A 345 -7.29 -14.29 -22.77
C ILE A 345 -6.93 -15.61 -23.46
N ASP A 346 -6.08 -15.53 -24.50
CA ASP A 346 -5.63 -16.68 -25.28
C ASP A 346 -4.57 -17.47 -24.48
N ASP A 347 -4.82 -18.73 -24.16
CA ASP A 347 -3.84 -19.59 -23.53
C ASP A 347 -2.86 -20.06 -24.62
N VAL A 348 -1.66 -19.48 -24.64
CA VAL A 348 -0.63 -19.75 -25.66
C VAL A 348 -0.10 -21.19 -25.63
N SER A 349 -0.45 -21.97 -24.63
CA SER A 349 -0.15 -23.41 -24.56
C SER A 349 -1.12 -24.26 -25.36
N THR A 350 -2.32 -23.77 -25.71
CA THR A 350 -3.31 -24.47 -26.51
C THR A 350 -3.09 -24.21 -28.00
N ILE A 351 -2.98 -25.29 -28.79
CA ILE A 351 -2.80 -25.19 -30.24
C ILE A 351 -4.17 -25.19 -30.89
N ASP A 352 -4.36 -24.33 -31.90
CA ASP A 352 -5.58 -24.24 -32.74
C ASP A 352 -6.87 -23.83 -31.94
N LYS A 353 -6.71 -23.22 -30.78
CA LYS A 353 -7.81 -22.68 -29.98
C LYS A 353 -7.45 -21.28 -29.46
N THR A 354 -8.40 -20.37 -29.50
CA THR A 354 -8.35 -19.09 -28.80
C THR A 354 -9.47 -19.07 -27.78
N GLU A 355 -9.14 -18.89 -26.52
CA GLU A 355 -10.09 -18.90 -25.41
C GLU A 355 -10.98 -17.65 -25.43
N THR A 356 -12.14 -17.78 -24.85
CA THR A 356 -13.05 -16.67 -24.57
C THR A 356 -12.97 -16.26 -23.10
N ILE A 357 -13.37 -15.04 -22.80
CA ILE A 357 -13.41 -14.56 -21.41
C ILE A 357 -14.31 -15.45 -20.52
N ASN A 358 -15.39 -15.99 -21.09
CA ASN A 358 -16.26 -16.88 -20.34
C ASN A 358 -15.58 -18.20 -20.01
N GLU A 359 -14.76 -18.76 -20.90
CA GLU A 359 -13.99 -19.98 -20.62
C GLU A 359 -12.96 -19.72 -19.52
N ILE A 360 -12.27 -18.57 -19.55
CA ILE A 360 -11.35 -18.17 -18.48
C ILE A 360 -12.07 -18.03 -17.14
N ILE A 361 -13.25 -17.38 -17.11
CA ILE A 361 -14.03 -17.26 -15.88
C ILE A 361 -14.47 -18.63 -15.35
N VAL A 362 -14.99 -19.51 -16.23
CA VAL A 362 -15.42 -20.88 -15.85
C VAL A 362 -14.26 -21.67 -15.29
N SER A 363 -13.11 -21.67 -16.00
CA SER A 363 -11.88 -22.33 -15.56
C SER A 363 -11.44 -21.82 -14.19
N SER A 364 -11.52 -20.50 -13.97
CA SER A 364 -11.12 -19.87 -12.69
C SER A 364 -12.06 -20.22 -11.55
N ILE A 365 -13.37 -20.32 -11.81
CA ILE A 365 -14.35 -20.80 -10.80
C ILE A 365 -14.07 -22.24 -10.41
N MET A 366 -13.85 -23.12 -11.40
CA MET A 366 -13.56 -24.53 -11.15
C MET A 366 -12.25 -24.70 -10.35
N ALA A 367 -11.20 -23.99 -10.74
CA ALA A 367 -9.91 -24.03 -10.08
C ALA A 367 -9.98 -23.43 -8.67
N GLY A 368 -10.67 -22.30 -8.49
CA GLY A 368 -10.82 -21.64 -7.19
C GLY A 368 -11.62 -22.49 -6.19
N VAL A 369 -12.72 -23.12 -6.62
CA VAL A 369 -13.48 -24.05 -5.77
C VAL A 369 -12.61 -25.24 -5.38
N LYS A 370 -11.84 -25.81 -6.32
CA LYS A 370 -10.92 -26.90 -6.05
C LYS A 370 -9.81 -26.49 -5.08
N GLU A 371 -9.22 -25.31 -5.22
CA GLU A 371 -8.21 -24.78 -4.30
C GLU A 371 -8.75 -24.70 -2.86
N VAL A 372 -9.99 -24.24 -2.71
CA VAL A 372 -10.65 -24.19 -1.39
C VAL A 372 -10.94 -25.60 -0.84
N GLU A 373 -11.40 -26.53 -1.67
CA GLU A 373 -11.60 -27.94 -1.27
C GLU A 373 -10.30 -28.60 -0.81
N ASP A 374 -9.24 -28.42 -1.57
CA ASP A 374 -7.93 -29.01 -1.28
C ASP A 374 -7.31 -28.45 0.01
N SER A 375 -7.56 -27.16 0.31
CA SER A 375 -6.99 -26.46 1.47
C SER A 375 -7.84 -26.58 2.74
N TYR A 376 -9.17 -26.53 2.62
CA TYR A 376 -10.12 -26.45 3.75
C TYR A 376 -11.12 -27.61 3.80
N GLY A 377 -10.96 -28.59 2.91
CA GLY A 377 -11.79 -29.79 2.83
C GLY A 377 -13.06 -29.60 2.01
N VAL A 378 -13.67 -30.74 1.63
CA VAL A 378 -14.87 -30.78 0.77
C VAL A 378 -16.16 -30.34 1.45
N ASN A 379 -16.15 -30.20 2.78
CA ASN A 379 -17.32 -29.71 3.50
C ASN A 379 -17.40 -28.18 3.48
N SER A 380 -18.21 -27.65 2.58
CA SER A 380 -18.34 -26.20 2.40
C SER A 380 -18.89 -25.43 3.62
N SER A 381 -19.40 -26.13 4.66
CA SER A 381 -19.79 -25.47 5.91
C SER A 381 -18.59 -24.91 6.69
N ASN A 382 -17.38 -25.44 6.42
CA ASN A 382 -16.14 -25.07 7.08
C ASN A 382 -15.34 -24.02 6.29
N TRP A 383 -15.86 -23.51 5.18
CA TRP A 383 -15.17 -22.53 4.36
C TRP A 383 -15.39 -21.13 4.93
N GLU A 384 -14.42 -20.62 5.65
CA GLU A 384 -14.52 -19.32 6.28
C GLU A 384 -13.28 -18.47 5.91
N TRP A 385 -13.53 -17.20 5.54
CA TRP A 385 -12.47 -16.30 5.10
C TRP A 385 -11.35 -16.18 6.15
N GLY A 386 -11.71 -16.01 7.41
CA GLY A 386 -10.74 -15.86 8.49
C GLY A 386 -9.88 -17.10 8.79
N ASP A 387 -10.21 -18.27 8.27
CA ASP A 387 -9.35 -19.46 8.39
C ASP A 387 -8.21 -19.41 7.38
N ALA A 388 -8.43 -18.76 6.24
CA ALA A 388 -7.43 -18.47 5.22
C ALA A 388 -6.71 -17.16 5.49
N HIS A 389 -7.46 -16.12 5.83
CA HIS A 389 -6.99 -14.76 6.03
C HIS A 389 -6.61 -14.51 7.48
N THR A 390 -5.45 -15.01 7.86
CA THR A 390 -4.92 -14.87 9.22
C THR A 390 -3.80 -13.84 9.26
N LEU A 391 -3.71 -13.10 10.37
CA LEU A 391 -2.66 -12.12 10.61
C LEU A 391 -1.76 -12.56 11.78
N THR A 392 -0.48 -12.64 11.51
CA THR A 392 0.57 -12.82 12.51
C THR A 392 1.52 -11.64 12.48
N HIS A 393 1.89 -11.12 13.64
CA HIS A 393 2.92 -10.11 13.79
C HIS A 393 4.24 -10.79 14.19
N PRO A 394 5.14 -11.09 13.24
CA PRO A 394 6.35 -11.85 13.50
C PRO A 394 7.39 -10.98 14.20
N HIS A 395 8.06 -11.55 15.17
CA HIS A 395 9.24 -10.95 15.78
C HIS A 395 10.50 -11.28 14.94
N MET A 396 11.45 -10.36 14.82
CA MET A 396 12.66 -10.59 14.01
C MET A 396 13.44 -11.86 14.39
N LEU A 397 13.47 -12.22 15.68
CA LEU A 397 14.14 -13.43 16.18
C LEU A 397 13.30 -14.71 16.00
N SER A 398 12.02 -14.62 15.62
CA SER A 398 11.17 -15.81 15.43
C SER A 398 11.57 -16.67 14.23
N LYS A 399 12.37 -16.10 13.30
CA LYS A 399 13.03 -16.87 12.23
C LYS A 399 13.84 -18.04 12.78
N VAL A 400 14.33 -17.96 14.02
CA VAL A 400 14.91 -19.08 14.77
C VAL A 400 13.78 -19.76 15.53
N ARG A 401 13.21 -20.83 14.96
CA ARG A 401 12.02 -21.53 15.49
C ARG A 401 12.11 -21.88 16.98
N PHE A 402 13.32 -22.29 17.45
CA PHE A 402 13.54 -22.60 18.88
C PHE A 402 13.34 -21.37 19.78
N LEU A 403 13.82 -20.18 19.36
CA LEU A 403 13.62 -18.94 20.11
C LEU A 403 12.15 -18.53 20.13
N ASN A 404 11.45 -18.67 18.99
CA ASN A 404 10.02 -18.40 18.93
C ASN A 404 9.24 -19.31 19.90
N TRP A 405 9.51 -20.60 19.88
CA TRP A 405 8.88 -21.57 20.78
C TRP A 405 9.18 -21.25 22.26
N LEU A 406 10.45 -20.96 22.61
CA LEU A 406 10.88 -20.73 24.01
C LEU A 406 10.30 -19.44 24.58
N PHE A 407 10.26 -18.37 23.81
CA PHE A 407 9.90 -17.03 24.25
C PHE A 407 8.52 -16.57 23.78
N ASN A 408 7.81 -17.37 23.00
CA ASN A 408 6.52 -17.04 22.39
C ASN A 408 6.57 -15.65 21.72
N LEU A 409 7.48 -15.51 20.75
CA LEU A 409 7.85 -14.21 20.18
C LEU A 409 6.79 -13.61 19.28
N ASP A 410 6.17 -14.44 18.42
CA ASP A 410 5.15 -13.97 17.48
C ASP A 410 3.83 -13.65 18.19
N VAL A 411 3.11 -12.68 17.67
CA VAL A 411 1.78 -12.29 18.17
C VAL A 411 0.74 -12.67 17.11
N GLY A 412 -0.15 -13.58 17.44
CA GLY A 412 -1.09 -14.22 16.53
C GLY A 412 -0.86 -15.74 16.41
N PRO A 413 -1.43 -16.43 15.38
CA PRO A 413 -2.27 -15.87 14.33
C PRO A 413 -3.66 -15.43 14.83
N PHE A 414 -4.19 -14.37 14.24
CA PHE A 414 -5.57 -13.91 14.46
C PHE A 414 -6.36 -14.10 13.17
N ARG A 415 -7.60 -14.57 13.27
CA ARG A 415 -8.53 -14.57 12.13
C ARG A 415 -8.87 -13.11 11.78
N SER A 416 -8.78 -12.74 10.53
CA SER A 416 -8.98 -11.37 10.05
C SER A 416 -9.99 -11.32 8.91
N GLY A 417 -10.78 -10.26 8.87
CA GLY A 417 -11.65 -9.94 7.74
C GLY A 417 -11.04 -8.87 6.83
N GLY A 418 -11.74 -8.56 5.75
CA GLY A 418 -11.35 -7.56 4.77
C GLY A 418 -10.26 -8.02 3.80
N SER A 419 -9.84 -7.11 2.96
CA SER A 419 -8.73 -7.25 2.02
C SER A 419 -8.11 -5.88 1.74
N ASP A 420 -7.24 -5.76 0.74
CA ASP A 420 -6.74 -4.46 0.29
C ASP A 420 -7.80 -3.62 -0.47
N LYS A 421 -9.03 -4.10 -0.59
CA LYS A 421 -10.19 -3.43 -1.21
C LYS A 421 -11.21 -2.89 -0.21
N THR A 422 -11.04 -3.16 1.07
CA THR A 422 -11.97 -2.76 2.12
C THR A 422 -11.41 -1.62 2.97
N PRO A 423 -12.22 -0.71 3.57
CA PRO A 423 -11.75 0.34 4.47
C PRO A 423 -10.88 -0.18 5.62
N ASN A 424 -11.31 -1.25 6.29
CA ASN A 424 -10.45 -2.01 7.20
C ASN A 424 -9.51 -2.90 6.38
N ALA A 425 -8.40 -2.30 5.92
CA ALA A 425 -7.52 -2.94 4.96
C ALA A 425 -6.80 -4.16 5.55
N GLY A 426 -6.87 -5.29 4.84
CA GLY A 426 -6.19 -6.55 5.14
C GLY A 426 -5.53 -7.12 3.89
N GLY A 427 -4.40 -6.53 3.45
CA GLY A 427 -3.74 -6.97 2.22
C GLY A 427 -2.90 -8.23 2.41
N TYR A 428 -2.84 -9.07 1.36
CA TYR A 428 -1.98 -10.25 1.29
C TYR A 428 -1.14 -10.25 0.01
N SER A 429 -0.11 -11.10 -0.04
CA SER A 429 0.71 -11.31 -1.22
C SER A 429 0.03 -12.33 -2.15
N PHE A 430 0.12 -12.13 -3.46
CA PHE A 430 -0.35 -13.10 -4.44
C PHE A 430 0.36 -14.46 -4.31
N ASN A 431 1.64 -14.46 -3.94
CA ASN A 431 2.46 -15.67 -3.81
C ASN A 431 2.30 -16.38 -2.45
N GLU A 432 1.78 -15.68 -1.45
CA GLU A 432 1.40 -16.26 -0.16
C GLU A 432 -0.11 -16.01 0.06
N PRO A 433 -0.96 -16.69 -0.75
CA PRO A 433 -2.38 -16.42 -0.74
C PRO A 433 -2.95 -16.85 0.60
N PHE A 434 -3.61 -16.03 0.97
CA PHE A 434 -4.59 -15.28 1.66
C PHE A 434 -4.07 -14.82 3.03
N HIS A 435 -2.87 -15.25 3.45
CA HIS A 435 -2.27 -14.79 4.71
C HIS A 435 -2.07 -13.28 4.70
N GLN A 436 -2.64 -12.57 5.66
CA GLN A 436 -2.56 -11.11 5.74
C GLN A 436 -1.14 -10.66 6.09
N THR A 437 -0.55 -9.83 5.23
CA THR A 437 0.80 -9.28 5.40
C THR A 437 0.81 -7.76 5.59
N ALA A 438 -0.32 -7.10 5.31
CA ALA A 438 -0.44 -5.65 5.41
C ALA A 438 -1.79 -5.25 6.00
N GLY A 439 -1.82 -4.13 6.72
CA GLY A 439 -3.03 -3.61 7.36
C GLY A 439 -2.79 -2.28 8.05
N ALA A 440 -3.78 -1.78 8.79
CA ALA A 440 -3.64 -0.56 9.55
C ALA A 440 -2.61 -0.72 10.67
N SER A 441 -1.53 0.04 10.63
CA SER A 441 -0.50 0.06 11.69
C SER A 441 -0.97 0.75 12.97
N MET A 442 -2.01 1.54 12.88
CA MET A 442 -2.75 2.12 13.99
C MET A 442 -4.14 2.56 13.53
N ARG A 443 -5.09 2.64 14.47
CA ARG A 443 -6.34 3.35 14.30
C ARG A 443 -6.41 4.49 15.31
N ARG A 444 -6.86 5.65 14.87
CA ARG A 444 -6.96 6.84 15.70
C ARG A 444 -8.18 7.66 15.32
N ILE A 445 -8.87 8.21 16.31
CA ILE A 445 -9.99 9.14 16.15
C ILE A 445 -9.80 10.27 17.14
N VAL A 446 -9.76 11.50 16.64
CA VAL A 446 -9.62 12.73 17.43
C VAL A 446 -10.92 13.50 17.35
N ASP A 447 -11.47 13.86 18.50
CA ASP A 447 -12.61 14.76 18.62
C ASP A 447 -12.18 16.02 19.37
N PHE A 448 -12.23 17.17 18.72
CA PHE A 448 -11.84 18.46 19.32
C PHE A 448 -12.80 18.93 20.40
N ASN A 449 -14.01 18.38 20.50
CA ASN A 449 -14.87 18.65 21.66
C ASN A 449 -14.28 18.09 22.95
N ASN A 450 -13.49 17.00 22.89
CA ASN A 450 -12.83 16.42 24.04
C ASN A 450 -11.54 15.66 23.64
N LEU A 451 -10.42 16.34 23.62
CA LEU A 451 -9.12 15.74 23.29
C LEU A 451 -8.69 14.62 24.26
N ASN A 452 -9.26 14.61 25.48
CA ASN A 452 -9.00 13.55 26.49
C ASN A 452 -9.76 12.25 26.17
N GLU A 453 -10.63 12.22 25.17
CA GLU A 453 -11.31 11.02 24.70
C GLU A 453 -10.81 10.52 23.34
N THR A 454 -9.65 11.00 22.90
CA THR A 454 -9.00 10.50 21.67
C THR A 454 -8.88 8.98 21.73
N GLN A 455 -9.44 8.31 20.72
CA GLN A 455 -9.40 6.87 20.58
C GLN A 455 -8.14 6.45 19.84
N PHE A 456 -7.49 5.39 20.30
CA PHE A 456 -6.24 4.92 19.72
C PHE A 456 -6.05 3.42 19.96
N ILE A 457 -5.49 2.72 18.98
CA ILE A 457 -5.09 1.32 19.09
C ILE A 457 -3.97 1.00 18.09
N ILE A 458 -3.05 0.11 18.49
CA ILE A 458 -2.03 -0.47 17.62
C ILE A 458 -2.12 -2.00 17.64
N PRO A 459 -1.60 -2.68 16.62
CA PRO A 459 -1.83 -4.13 16.43
C PRO A 459 -1.14 -5.04 17.43
N THR A 460 -0.17 -4.57 18.21
CA THR A 460 0.55 -5.40 19.19
C THR A 460 0.58 -4.74 20.58
N GLY A 461 1.63 -4.06 20.91
CA GLY A 461 1.87 -3.29 22.12
C GLY A 461 3.02 -2.33 21.91
N GLN A 462 3.32 -1.50 22.90
CA GLN A 462 4.34 -0.44 22.76
C GLN A 462 5.77 -0.93 23.08
N SER A 463 5.93 -2.13 23.64
CA SER A 463 7.23 -2.66 24.00
C SER A 463 7.75 -3.63 22.95
N GLY A 464 9.01 -3.49 22.55
CA GLY A 464 9.73 -4.48 21.75
C GLY A 464 10.29 -5.66 22.58
N ILE A 465 10.09 -5.66 23.90
CA ILE A 465 10.63 -6.68 24.82
C ILE A 465 9.55 -7.73 25.09
N PRO A 466 9.73 -9.01 24.67
CA PRO A 466 8.70 -10.06 24.80
C PRO A 466 8.23 -10.34 26.24
N SER A 467 9.10 -10.12 27.23
CA SER A 467 8.75 -10.29 28.65
C SER A 467 8.00 -9.11 29.26
N SER A 468 7.84 -8.00 28.53
CA SER A 468 7.07 -6.85 28.99
C SER A 468 5.58 -7.13 28.95
N PRO A 469 4.79 -6.69 29.95
CA PRO A 469 3.33 -6.75 29.88
C PRO A 469 2.76 -5.91 28.73
N HIS A 470 3.55 -4.97 28.16
CA HIS A 470 3.17 -4.11 27.06
C HIS A 470 3.66 -4.61 25.69
N TYR A 471 4.08 -5.87 25.60
CA TYR A 471 4.51 -6.45 24.31
C TYR A 471 3.34 -6.75 23.37
N ARG A 472 2.22 -7.21 23.93
CA ARG A 472 1.03 -7.64 23.16
C ARG A 472 -0.30 -7.22 23.79
N ASP A 473 -0.30 -6.28 24.71
CA ASP A 473 -1.47 -5.91 25.52
C ASP A 473 -2.59 -5.21 24.72
N GLN A 474 -2.34 -4.83 23.47
CA GLN A 474 -3.32 -4.23 22.58
C GLN A 474 -3.81 -5.17 21.47
N ALA A 475 -3.18 -6.33 21.29
CA ALA A 475 -3.45 -7.19 20.15
C ALA A 475 -4.91 -7.67 20.08
N GLU A 476 -5.44 -8.23 21.16
CA GLU A 476 -6.83 -8.68 21.25
C GLU A 476 -7.82 -7.53 21.03
N LEU A 477 -7.55 -6.37 21.61
CA LEU A 477 -8.38 -5.17 21.42
C LEU A 477 -8.39 -4.71 19.97
N TYR A 478 -7.21 -4.68 19.31
CA TYR A 478 -7.08 -4.30 17.91
C TYR A 478 -7.89 -5.24 16.99
N HIS A 479 -7.75 -6.55 17.18
CA HIS A 479 -8.42 -7.55 16.36
C HIS A 479 -9.92 -7.64 16.62
N SER A 480 -10.36 -7.35 17.83
CA SER A 480 -11.79 -7.24 18.19
C SER A 480 -12.41 -5.87 17.87
N GLY A 481 -11.68 -4.98 17.20
CA GLY A 481 -12.20 -3.65 16.84
C GLY A 481 -12.37 -2.68 18.00
N GLN A 482 -11.72 -2.94 19.12
CA GLN A 482 -11.77 -2.07 20.29
C GLN A 482 -10.63 -1.05 20.28
N TYR A 483 -10.82 0.02 21.02
CA TYR A 483 -9.88 1.13 21.12
C TYR A 483 -9.54 1.41 22.59
N ARG A 484 -8.40 2.04 22.81
CA ARG A 484 -8.00 2.61 24.10
C ARG A 484 -8.16 4.13 24.03
N THR A 485 -8.55 4.73 25.13
CA THR A 485 -8.56 6.19 25.27
C THR A 485 -7.15 6.68 25.56
N THR A 486 -6.70 7.72 24.86
CA THR A 486 -5.46 8.45 25.15
C THR A 486 -5.78 9.78 25.79
N TRP A 487 -5.10 10.07 26.91
CA TRP A 487 -5.27 11.29 27.67
C TRP A 487 -4.33 12.37 27.13
N PHE A 488 -4.81 13.61 27.09
CA PHE A 488 -4.06 14.74 26.57
C PHE A 488 -3.82 15.85 27.60
N ASP A 489 -4.70 16.00 28.60
CA ASP A 489 -4.59 17.00 29.67
C ASP A 489 -3.38 16.74 30.55
N GLU A 490 -2.42 17.69 30.53
CA GLU A 490 -1.17 17.59 31.31
C GLU A 490 -1.42 17.57 32.82
N GLY A 491 -2.39 18.34 33.32
CA GLY A 491 -2.74 18.39 34.73
C GLY A 491 -3.26 17.04 35.21
N PHE A 492 -4.14 16.41 34.42
CA PHE A 492 -4.63 15.07 34.71
C PHE A 492 -3.50 14.02 34.69
N ILE A 493 -2.64 14.07 33.66
CA ILE A 493 -1.51 13.13 33.48
C ILE A 493 -0.55 13.26 34.67
N ARG A 494 -0.24 14.48 35.11
CA ARG A 494 0.68 14.73 36.23
C ARG A 494 0.11 14.33 37.58
N SER A 495 -1.20 14.43 37.78
CA SER A 495 -1.86 14.18 39.06
C SER A 495 -2.40 12.76 39.23
N SER A 496 -2.47 11.98 38.15
CA SER A 496 -3.11 10.66 38.16
C SER A 496 -2.14 9.54 38.51
N ASP A 497 -2.52 8.68 39.45
CA ASP A 497 -1.77 7.46 39.81
C ASP A 497 -1.70 6.41 38.70
N ARG A 498 -2.43 6.64 37.57
CA ARG A 498 -2.40 5.78 36.40
C ARG A 498 -1.10 5.90 35.59
N PHE A 499 -0.35 7.01 35.76
CA PHE A 499 0.85 7.30 35.02
C PHE A 499 2.10 7.23 35.92
N ARG A 500 3.19 6.75 35.33
CA ARG A 500 4.51 6.79 35.93
C ARG A 500 5.31 7.93 35.31
N HIS A 501 5.97 8.71 36.15
CA HIS A 501 6.81 9.82 35.69
C HIS A 501 8.26 9.36 35.58
N LEU A 502 8.85 9.58 34.39
CA LEU A 502 10.28 9.44 34.14
C LEU A 502 10.88 10.83 33.94
N VAL A 503 11.81 11.20 34.79
CA VAL A 503 12.58 12.44 34.66
C VAL A 503 13.92 12.09 33.99
N ILE A 504 14.14 12.61 32.81
CA ILE A 504 15.44 12.51 32.12
C ILE A 504 16.22 13.76 32.49
N VAL A 505 17.33 13.56 33.15
CA VAL A 505 18.29 14.64 33.49
C VAL A 505 19.49 14.58 32.53
N PRO A 506 20.11 15.75 32.19
CA PRO A 506 21.27 15.81 31.30
C PRO A 506 22.45 14.97 31.77
#